data_9e2a52c6f0973c69af075f1ed4637e24
#
_entry.id   9e2a52c6f0973c69af075f1ed4637e24
#
_cell.length_a   1.000
_cell.length_b   1.000
_cell.length_c   1.000
_cell.angle_alpha   90.00
_cell.angle_beta   90.00
_cell.angle_gamma   90.00
#
_symmetry.space_group_name_H-M   'P 1'
#
loop_
_entity.id
_entity.type
_entity.pdbx_description
1 polymer ?
#
loop_
_entity_poly.entity_id
_entity_poly.type
_entity_poly.pdbx_seq_one_letter_code
_entity_poly.pdbx_strand_id
1 'polypeptide(L)'
;MTFQQRALTGLLLAGVSFSSLAALTFQTYNPGEKGIFPVSSTLISGEKQAILIDAQFGTKDGQALVDMIKQSGKELTAIYISGGDPDFYFGLEPLVSAFPDVNVLASKAVVQHIEETKDRKLQYWGPILADSAPSKVFVPKVFNRSEFSLEGEKIYVKELNTHQSYLWVPSQKVVLGGVAVTAGMHVWTADSQTPEARSEWVQALDKMADLKPARVIPGHYLGDMPQGIEAVSFTKAYLGQFEKTLSKAKNSKQVVAEMVKAYPTLSGQQDLELSAQVNTGERQW
;
A
#
# COMPACT_ATOMS: atom_id res chain seq x y z
N MET A 1 -29.58 -33.37 -72.43
CA MET A 1 -29.38 -33.73 -71.02
C MET A 1 -28.15 -33.08 -70.56
N THR A 2 -28.26 -31.93 -69.88
CA THR A 2 -27.13 -31.13 -69.37
C THR A 2 -27.12 -31.20 -67.85
N PHE A 3 -26.08 -31.79 -67.25
CA PHE A 3 -25.85 -31.84 -65.82
C PHE A 3 -25.23 -30.53 -65.38
N GLN A 4 -25.91 -29.76 -64.55
CA GLN A 4 -25.35 -28.61 -63.84
C GLN A 4 -24.72 -29.10 -62.52
N GLN A 5 -23.38 -28.97 -62.41
CA GLN A 5 -22.67 -29.10 -61.14
C GLN A 5 -22.86 -27.83 -60.30
N ARG A 6 -23.46 -27.98 -59.15
CA ARG A 6 -23.48 -26.92 -58.10
C ARG A 6 -22.26 -27.09 -57.22
N ALA A 7 -21.35 -26.12 -57.28
CA ALA A 7 -20.25 -26.01 -56.33
C ALA A 7 -20.75 -25.40 -55.00
N LEU A 8 -20.67 -26.17 -53.92
CA LEU A 8 -20.88 -25.69 -52.57
C LEU A 8 -19.56 -25.05 -52.07
N THR A 9 -19.55 -23.72 -51.96
CA THR A 9 -18.44 -22.99 -51.33
C THR A 9 -18.68 -22.98 -49.82
N GLY A 10 -17.96 -23.82 -49.07
CA GLY A 10 -18.01 -23.80 -47.60
C GLY A 10 -17.22 -22.61 -47.06
N LEU A 11 -17.89 -21.67 -46.42
CA LEU A 11 -17.27 -20.56 -45.73
C LEU A 11 -16.78 -21.06 -44.36
N LEU A 12 -15.45 -21.24 -44.20
CA LEU A 12 -14.83 -21.52 -42.94
C LEU A 12 -14.76 -20.20 -42.11
N LEU A 13 -15.68 -20.02 -41.19
CA LEU A 13 -15.61 -18.99 -40.16
C LEU A 13 -14.53 -19.43 -39.14
N ALA A 14 -13.32 -18.87 -39.26
CA ALA A 14 -12.30 -18.95 -38.21
C ALA A 14 -12.80 -18.14 -37.02
N GLY A 15 -13.31 -18.82 -36.00
CA GLY A 15 -13.69 -18.21 -34.72
C GLY A 15 -12.42 -17.69 -34.03
N VAL A 16 -12.23 -16.38 -34.02
CA VAL A 16 -11.25 -15.71 -33.17
C VAL A 16 -11.77 -15.78 -31.74
N SER A 17 -11.27 -16.74 -30.96
CA SER A 17 -11.51 -16.78 -29.52
C SER A 17 -10.79 -15.61 -28.88
N PHE A 18 -11.48 -14.52 -28.58
CA PHE A 18 -10.99 -13.52 -27.64
C PHE A 18 -10.98 -14.16 -26.26
N SER A 19 -9.82 -14.58 -25.78
CA SER A 19 -9.64 -14.89 -24.37
C SER A 19 -9.87 -13.59 -23.59
N SER A 20 -11.02 -13.45 -22.99
CA SER A 20 -11.27 -12.40 -22.00
C SER A 20 -10.28 -12.64 -20.85
N LEU A 21 -9.34 -11.72 -20.63
CA LEU A 21 -8.52 -11.74 -19.44
C LEU A 21 -9.47 -11.67 -18.23
N ALA A 22 -9.31 -12.61 -17.30
CA ALA A 22 -10.12 -12.60 -16.09
C ALA A 22 -9.78 -11.34 -15.27
N ALA A 23 -10.82 -10.65 -14.81
CA ALA A 23 -10.64 -9.44 -14.00
C ALA A 23 -9.86 -9.78 -12.72
N LEU A 24 -8.84 -8.97 -12.38
CA LEU A 24 -8.10 -9.13 -11.13
C LEU A 24 -9.02 -8.87 -9.93
N THR A 25 -8.84 -9.63 -8.87
CA THR A 25 -9.52 -9.42 -7.58
C THR A 25 -8.55 -8.86 -6.55
N PHE A 26 -9.08 -8.13 -5.56
CA PHE A 26 -8.30 -7.47 -4.52
C PHE A 26 -8.87 -7.84 -3.16
N GLN A 27 -8.13 -8.63 -2.41
CA GLN A 27 -8.47 -8.99 -1.04
C GLN A 27 -7.51 -8.26 -0.10
N THR A 28 -8.05 -7.37 0.74
CA THR A 28 -7.26 -6.55 1.66
C THR A 28 -7.39 -7.10 3.08
N TYR A 29 -6.26 -7.28 3.75
CA TYR A 29 -6.14 -7.50 5.17
C TYR A 29 -5.73 -6.17 5.84
N ASN A 30 -6.38 -5.85 6.95
CA ASN A 30 -6.03 -4.74 7.83
C ASN A 30 -6.39 -5.16 9.26
N PRO A 31 -5.49 -5.10 10.25
CA PRO A 31 -5.76 -5.51 11.62
C PRO A 31 -6.74 -4.58 12.34
N GLY A 32 -7.02 -3.40 11.77
CA GLY A 32 -7.88 -2.38 12.37
C GLY A 32 -7.36 -1.90 13.72
N GLU A 33 -8.26 -1.66 14.65
CA GLU A 33 -7.93 -1.20 16.02
C GLU A 33 -7.14 -2.21 16.87
N LYS A 34 -7.02 -3.46 16.41
CA LYS A 34 -6.23 -4.49 17.09
C LYS A 34 -4.74 -4.41 16.77
N GLY A 35 -4.38 -3.77 15.66
CA GLY A 35 -3.00 -3.53 15.27
C GLY A 35 -2.42 -2.30 15.94
N ILE A 36 -1.08 -2.28 16.09
CA ILE A 36 -0.37 -1.06 16.50
C ILE A 36 -0.54 0.01 15.43
N PHE A 37 -0.41 -0.40 14.15
CA PHE A 37 -0.77 0.40 12.99
C PHE A 37 -1.81 -0.34 12.14
N PRO A 38 -2.90 0.31 11.73
CA PRO A 38 -3.92 -0.28 10.87
C PRO A 38 -3.47 -0.25 9.40
N VAL A 39 -2.35 -0.92 9.11
CA VAL A 39 -1.74 -0.99 7.78
C VAL A 39 -2.46 -2.00 6.89
N SER A 40 -2.59 -1.69 5.61
CA SER A 40 -3.21 -2.55 4.61
C SER A 40 -2.19 -3.43 3.91
N SER A 41 -2.47 -4.73 3.82
CA SER A 41 -1.83 -5.63 2.86
C SER A 41 -2.87 -6.15 1.88
N THR A 42 -2.55 -6.18 0.59
CA THR A 42 -3.53 -6.56 -0.43
C THR A 42 -3.01 -7.70 -1.30
N LEU A 43 -3.77 -8.81 -1.34
CA LEU A 43 -3.57 -9.89 -2.28
C LEU A 43 -4.29 -9.56 -3.59
N ILE A 44 -3.52 -9.34 -4.66
CA ILE A 44 -4.03 -9.15 -6.02
C ILE A 44 -4.01 -10.52 -6.68
N SER A 45 -5.18 -11.03 -7.09
CA SER A 45 -5.30 -12.37 -7.65
C SER A 45 -5.90 -12.35 -9.06
N GLY A 46 -5.29 -13.10 -9.97
CA GLY A 46 -5.84 -13.51 -11.24
C GLY A 46 -6.60 -14.84 -11.12
N GLU A 47 -6.67 -15.58 -12.23
CA GLU A 47 -7.34 -16.90 -12.25
C GLU A 47 -6.52 -17.96 -11.47
N LYS A 48 -5.19 -17.97 -11.61
CA LYS A 48 -4.30 -18.99 -11.05
C LYS A 48 -3.23 -18.41 -10.14
N GLN A 49 -2.78 -17.18 -10.40
CA GLN A 49 -1.64 -16.56 -9.74
C GLN A 49 -2.07 -15.37 -8.88
N ALA A 50 -1.22 -15.02 -7.91
CA ALA A 50 -1.41 -13.85 -7.06
C ALA A 50 -0.08 -13.15 -6.75
N ILE A 51 -0.18 -11.85 -6.45
CA ILE A 51 0.91 -11.02 -5.90
C ILE A 51 0.40 -10.43 -4.59
N LEU A 52 1.19 -10.55 -3.52
CA LEU A 52 0.90 -9.86 -2.26
C LEU A 52 1.59 -8.49 -2.26
N ILE A 53 0.86 -7.47 -1.88
CA ILE A 53 1.39 -6.12 -1.65
C ILE A 53 1.40 -5.86 -0.16
N ASP A 54 2.61 -5.60 0.37
CA ASP A 54 2.94 -5.37 1.77
C ASP A 54 2.70 -6.56 2.72
N ALA A 55 3.44 -6.62 3.82
CA ALA A 55 3.57 -7.82 4.64
C ALA A 55 3.22 -7.62 6.12
N GLN A 56 2.62 -6.50 6.48
CA GLN A 56 2.22 -6.17 7.86
C GLN A 56 3.36 -5.86 8.83
N PHE A 57 2.98 -5.33 10.02
CA PHE A 57 3.93 -4.89 11.04
C PHE A 57 4.46 -6.04 11.90
N GLY A 58 3.67 -7.04 12.19
CA GLY A 58 4.07 -8.12 13.08
C GLY A 58 3.94 -9.50 12.44
N THR A 59 4.67 -10.47 13.02
CA THR A 59 4.66 -11.86 12.53
C THR A 59 3.29 -12.53 12.68
N LYS A 60 2.47 -12.13 13.67
CA LYS A 60 1.09 -12.64 13.81
C LYS A 60 0.20 -12.22 12.65
N ASP A 61 0.30 -10.96 12.22
CA ASP A 61 -0.44 -10.46 11.05
C ASP A 61 0.15 -11.03 9.75
N GLY A 62 1.48 -11.19 9.69
CA GLY A 62 2.13 -11.93 8.61
C GLY A 62 1.62 -13.37 8.47
N GLN A 63 1.35 -14.07 9.61
CA GLN A 63 0.72 -15.39 9.58
C GLN A 63 -0.72 -15.34 9.04
N ALA A 64 -1.50 -14.32 9.41
CA ALA A 64 -2.83 -14.12 8.84
C ALA A 64 -2.78 -13.94 7.30
N LEU A 65 -1.74 -13.28 6.78
CA LEU A 65 -1.52 -13.18 5.33
C LEU A 65 -1.18 -14.54 4.71
N VAL A 66 -0.36 -15.38 5.37
CA VAL A 66 -0.10 -16.76 4.93
C VAL A 66 -1.42 -17.54 4.78
N ASP A 67 -2.30 -17.43 5.77
CA ASP A 67 -3.60 -18.10 5.76
C ASP A 67 -4.51 -17.58 4.65
N MET A 68 -4.54 -16.25 4.44
CA MET A 68 -5.28 -15.61 3.36
C MET A 68 -4.80 -16.10 1.98
N ILE A 69 -3.48 -16.17 1.77
CA ILE A 69 -2.90 -16.65 0.50
C ILE A 69 -3.26 -18.12 0.27
N LYS A 70 -3.10 -18.99 1.28
CA LYS A 70 -3.48 -20.41 1.19
C LYS A 70 -4.96 -20.61 0.89
N GLN A 71 -5.83 -19.83 1.55
CA GLN A 71 -7.29 -19.88 1.32
C GLN A 71 -7.68 -19.43 -0.09
N SER A 72 -6.92 -18.53 -0.70
CA SER A 72 -7.16 -18.11 -2.09
C SER A 72 -7.00 -19.24 -3.11
N GLY A 73 -6.22 -20.27 -2.78
CA GLY A 73 -5.86 -21.37 -3.69
C GLY A 73 -4.99 -20.93 -4.87
N LYS A 74 -4.43 -19.71 -4.83
CA LYS A 74 -3.60 -19.15 -5.91
C LYS A 74 -2.12 -19.40 -5.66
N GLU A 75 -1.36 -19.50 -6.74
CA GLU A 75 0.09 -19.53 -6.70
C GLU A 75 0.62 -18.11 -6.39
N LEU A 76 1.32 -17.94 -5.27
CA LEU A 76 1.96 -16.68 -4.93
C LEU A 76 3.25 -16.51 -5.74
N THR A 77 3.26 -15.58 -6.71
CA THR A 77 4.39 -15.36 -7.62
C THR A 77 5.38 -14.31 -7.11
N ALA A 78 4.91 -13.35 -6.32
CA ALA A 78 5.75 -12.32 -5.71
C ALA A 78 5.10 -11.72 -4.45
N ILE A 79 5.95 -11.16 -3.59
CA ILE A 79 5.56 -10.21 -2.54
C ILE A 79 6.25 -8.89 -2.90
N TYR A 80 5.50 -7.80 -3.00
CA TYR A 80 6.05 -6.48 -3.25
C TYR A 80 5.85 -5.59 -2.02
N ILE A 81 6.96 -5.04 -1.50
CA ILE A 81 6.97 -4.10 -0.38
C ILE A 81 6.97 -2.68 -0.95
N SER A 82 5.90 -1.96 -0.70
CA SER A 82 5.68 -0.63 -1.27
C SER A 82 6.24 0.51 -0.41
N GLY A 83 6.42 0.28 0.90
CA GLY A 83 6.94 1.24 1.86
C GLY A 83 8.19 0.74 2.61
N GLY A 84 9.07 1.66 3.00
CA GLY A 84 10.30 1.36 3.74
C GLY A 84 10.11 1.36 5.27
N ASP A 85 8.89 1.54 5.76
CA ASP A 85 8.59 1.53 7.19
C ASP A 85 8.25 0.12 7.69
N PRO A 86 8.53 -0.20 8.97
CA PRO A 86 8.46 -1.55 9.50
C PRO A 86 7.09 -2.22 9.35
N ASP A 87 6.04 -1.45 9.37
CA ASP A 87 4.66 -1.91 9.26
C ASP A 87 4.31 -2.45 7.85
N PHE A 88 5.17 -2.21 6.85
CA PHE A 88 5.05 -2.81 5.52
C PHE A 88 5.81 -4.14 5.37
N TYR A 89 6.83 -4.44 6.24
CA TYR A 89 7.73 -5.57 5.96
C TYR A 89 8.16 -6.43 7.15
N PHE A 90 7.92 -6.04 8.42
CA PHE A 90 8.32 -6.84 9.57
C PHE A 90 7.59 -8.19 9.65
N GLY A 91 6.38 -8.28 9.10
CA GLY A 91 5.62 -9.52 9.01
C GLY A 91 6.10 -10.51 7.93
N LEU A 92 7.23 -10.27 7.26
CA LEU A 92 7.75 -11.15 6.19
C LEU A 92 8.18 -12.53 6.67
N GLU A 93 8.59 -12.71 7.93
CA GLU A 93 9.17 -13.96 8.42
C GLU A 93 8.26 -15.18 8.19
N PRO A 94 6.99 -15.22 8.61
CA PRO A 94 6.09 -16.34 8.34
C PRO A 94 5.79 -16.51 6.84
N LEU A 95 5.76 -15.43 6.06
CA LEU A 95 5.52 -15.48 4.62
C LEU A 95 6.65 -16.18 3.87
N VAL A 96 7.91 -15.79 4.12
CA VAL A 96 9.07 -16.43 3.48
C VAL A 96 9.30 -17.85 3.98
N SER A 97 8.85 -18.18 5.19
CA SER A 97 8.88 -19.55 5.71
C SER A 97 7.84 -20.45 5.03
N ALA A 98 6.64 -19.92 4.79
CA ALA A 98 5.56 -20.66 4.15
C ALA A 98 5.71 -20.75 2.62
N PHE A 99 6.39 -19.77 1.99
CA PHE A 99 6.60 -19.65 0.55
C PHE A 99 8.08 -19.40 0.25
N PRO A 100 8.97 -20.40 0.45
CA PRO A 100 10.43 -20.19 0.39
C PRO A 100 10.97 -19.77 -0.98
N ASP A 101 10.27 -20.11 -2.05
CA ASP A 101 10.67 -19.79 -3.43
C ASP A 101 10.12 -18.44 -3.92
N VAL A 102 9.31 -17.75 -3.11
CA VAL A 102 8.71 -16.47 -3.49
C VAL A 102 9.75 -15.36 -3.57
N ASN A 103 9.66 -14.52 -4.59
CA ASN A 103 10.47 -13.32 -4.67
C ASN A 103 9.84 -12.19 -3.85
N VAL A 104 10.57 -11.74 -2.82
CA VAL A 104 10.24 -10.53 -2.06
C VAL A 104 10.97 -9.37 -2.73
N LEU A 105 10.24 -8.38 -3.21
CA LEU A 105 10.70 -7.31 -4.08
C LEU A 105 10.30 -5.94 -3.53
N ALA A 106 11.12 -4.92 -3.79
CA ALA A 106 10.78 -3.52 -3.52
C ALA A 106 11.55 -2.58 -4.48
N SER A 107 11.15 -1.32 -4.56
CA SER A 107 11.92 -0.32 -5.31
C SER A 107 13.32 -0.15 -4.71
N LYS A 108 14.27 0.34 -5.51
CA LYS A 108 15.63 0.61 -5.02
C LYS A 108 15.64 1.58 -3.82
N ALA A 109 14.79 2.61 -3.85
CA ALA A 109 14.70 3.58 -2.76
C ALA A 109 14.19 2.93 -1.47
N VAL A 110 13.17 2.06 -1.55
CA VAL A 110 12.63 1.32 -0.41
C VAL A 110 13.67 0.35 0.16
N VAL A 111 14.36 -0.43 -0.70
CA VAL A 111 15.42 -1.35 -0.24
C VAL A 111 16.52 -0.61 0.48
N GLN A 112 17.00 0.50 -0.08
CA GLN A 112 18.04 1.33 0.54
C GLN A 112 17.58 1.86 1.90
N HIS A 113 16.38 2.41 2.00
CA HIS A 113 15.83 2.91 3.26
C HIS A 113 15.72 1.80 4.33
N ILE A 114 15.25 0.60 3.94
CA ILE A 114 15.20 -0.56 4.84
C ILE A 114 16.60 -0.93 5.33
N GLU A 115 17.59 -1.05 4.43
CA GLU A 115 18.97 -1.39 4.80
C GLU A 115 19.58 -0.40 5.79
N GLU A 116 19.34 0.90 5.60
CA GLU A 116 19.86 1.96 6.45
C GLU A 116 19.19 2.05 7.83
N THR A 117 17.94 1.56 7.95
CA THR A 117 17.11 1.81 9.14
C THR A 117 16.68 0.57 9.91
N LYS A 118 16.70 -0.62 9.30
CA LYS A 118 16.10 -1.87 9.83
C LYS A 118 16.53 -2.21 11.26
N ASP A 119 17.84 -2.08 11.57
CA ASP A 119 18.37 -2.51 12.87
C ASP A 119 17.89 -1.56 13.99
N ARG A 120 17.93 -0.25 13.74
CA ARG A 120 17.41 0.77 14.65
C ARG A 120 15.90 0.63 14.85
N LYS A 121 15.17 0.39 13.76
CA LYS A 121 13.72 0.18 13.79
C LYS A 121 13.36 -1.11 14.55
N LEU A 122 14.11 -2.20 14.37
CA LEU A 122 13.90 -3.43 15.14
C LEU A 122 14.21 -3.24 16.64
N GLN A 123 15.28 -2.49 16.96
CA GLN A 123 15.61 -2.16 18.34
C GLN A 123 14.51 -1.35 19.04
N TYR A 124 13.88 -0.42 18.32
CA TYR A 124 12.80 0.43 18.86
C TYR A 124 11.46 -0.32 18.93
N TRP A 125 11.05 -0.95 17.84
CA TRP A 125 9.72 -1.55 17.72
C TRP A 125 9.64 -2.98 18.26
N GLY A 126 10.76 -3.72 18.32
CA GLY A 126 10.79 -5.11 18.79
C GLY A 126 10.18 -5.28 20.17
N PRO A 127 10.56 -4.52 21.21
CA PRO A 127 9.95 -4.58 22.54
C PRO A 127 8.46 -4.26 22.54
N ILE A 128 7.98 -3.39 21.65
CA ILE A 128 6.58 -2.99 21.53
C ILE A 128 5.76 -4.10 20.85
N LEU A 129 6.31 -4.73 19.82
CA LEU A 129 5.70 -5.87 19.13
C LEU A 129 5.71 -7.15 19.98
N ALA A 130 6.61 -7.25 20.97
CA ALA A 130 6.74 -8.42 21.86
C ALA A 130 6.79 -9.74 21.07
N ASP A 131 5.86 -10.68 21.33
CA ASP A 131 5.78 -11.99 20.65
C ASP A 131 5.46 -11.90 19.15
N SER A 132 5.11 -10.72 18.64
CA SER A 132 4.87 -10.46 17.23
C SER A 132 6.07 -9.84 16.52
N ALA A 133 7.18 -9.60 17.24
CA ALA A 133 8.41 -9.11 16.64
C ALA A 133 9.05 -10.17 15.73
N PRO A 134 9.63 -9.79 14.57
CA PRO A 134 10.38 -10.74 13.77
C PRO A 134 11.70 -11.13 14.46
N SER A 135 12.10 -12.39 14.32
CA SER A 135 13.40 -12.87 14.85
C SER A 135 14.58 -12.26 14.07
N LYS A 136 14.34 -11.95 12.80
CA LYS A 136 15.24 -11.22 11.91
C LYS A 136 14.46 -10.43 10.87
N VAL A 137 15.04 -9.33 10.41
CA VAL A 137 14.47 -8.53 9.32
C VAL A 137 14.86 -9.11 7.97
N PHE A 138 13.86 -9.36 7.13
CA PHE A 138 14.06 -9.74 5.73
C PHE A 138 14.09 -8.50 4.85
N VAL A 139 15.17 -8.32 4.09
CA VAL A 139 15.32 -7.21 3.15
C VAL A 139 14.88 -7.66 1.76
N PRO A 140 13.95 -6.94 1.12
CA PRO A 140 13.52 -7.26 -0.24
C PRO A 140 14.66 -7.15 -1.26
N LYS A 141 14.58 -7.90 -2.35
CA LYS A 141 15.44 -7.71 -3.51
C LYS A 141 15.00 -6.49 -4.32
N VAL A 142 15.97 -5.79 -4.93
CA VAL A 142 15.64 -4.62 -5.77
C VAL A 142 14.85 -5.04 -7.00
N PHE A 143 13.68 -4.45 -7.17
CA PHE A 143 12.84 -4.55 -8.36
C PHE A 143 13.22 -3.45 -9.36
N ASN A 144 14.00 -3.83 -10.37
CA ASN A 144 14.53 -2.90 -11.37
C ASN A 144 13.55 -2.60 -12.53
N ARG A 145 12.25 -2.77 -12.30
CA ARG A 145 11.19 -2.51 -13.29
C ARG A 145 10.18 -1.52 -12.70
N SER A 146 9.35 -0.96 -13.56
CA SER A 146 8.24 -0.09 -13.18
C SER A 146 6.88 -0.79 -13.27
N GLU A 147 6.85 -2.07 -13.65
CA GLU A 147 5.59 -2.81 -13.79
C GLU A 147 5.76 -4.30 -13.52
N PHE A 148 4.71 -4.90 -13.00
CA PHE A 148 4.47 -6.34 -12.96
C PHE A 148 3.50 -6.74 -14.07
N SER A 149 3.52 -8.02 -14.45
CA SER A 149 2.46 -8.63 -15.22
C SER A 149 1.89 -9.79 -14.41
N LEU A 150 0.59 -9.76 -14.14
CA LEU A 150 -0.15 -10.85 -13.52
C LEU A 150 -1.17 -11.37 -14.52
N GLU A 151 -0.91 -12.56 -15.09
CA GLU A 151 -1.76 -13.18 -16.11
C GLU A 151 -2.13 -12.25 -17.29
N GLY A 152 -1.15 -11.43 -17.72
CA GLY A 152 -1.33 -10.47 -18.84
C GLY A 152 -1.80 -9.08 -18.41
N GLU A 153 -2.35 -8.93 -17.21
CA GLU A 153 -2.74 -7.64 -16.65
C GLU A 153 -1.51 -6.90 -16.10
N LYS A 154 -1.46 -5.59 -16.33
CA LYS A 154 -0.33 -4.74 -15.89
C LYS A 154 -0.61 -4.09 -14.55
N ILE A 155 0.38 -4.11 -13.67
CA ILE A 155 0.40 -3.44 -12.37
C ILE A 155 1.62 -2.53 -12.36
N TYR A 156 1.41 -1.23 -12.42
CA TYR A 156 2.50 -0.24 -12.45
C TYR A 156 2.90 0.17 -11.04
N VAL A 157 4.19 0.30 -10.81
CA VAL A 157 4.73 0.97 -9.62
C VAL A 157 5.01 2.42 -9.98
N LYS A 158 4.42 3.33 -9.23
CA LYS A 158 4.53 4.79 -9.41
C LYS A 158 5.42 5.39 -8.32
N GLU A 159 6.02 6.55 -8.59
CA GLU A 159 6.88 7.30 -7.67
C GLU A 159 8.05 6.45 -7.11
N LEU A 160 8.69 5.66 -7.98
CA LEU A 160 9.76 4.68 -7.64
C LEU A 160 10.96 5.25 -6.87
N ASN A 161 11.22 6.54 -7.02
CA ASN A 161 12.38 7.21 -6.43
C ASN A 161 12.05 7.92 -5.11
N THR A 162 10.84 7.73 -4.59
CA THR A 162 10.37 8.36 -3.36
C THR A 162 9.86 7.30 -2.39
N HIS A 163 9.71 7.66 -1.11
CA HIS A 163 8.99 6.85 -0.12
C HIS A 163 7.47 6.97 -0.24
N GLN A 164 6.97 7.77 -1.18
CA GLN A 164 5.56 7.90 -1.53
C GLN A 164 5.16 7.00 -2.71
N SER A 165 5.88 5.90 -2.94
CA SER A 165 5.56 4.97 -4.03
C SER A 165 4.21 4.28 -3.78
N TYR A 166 3.51 3.98 -4.88
CA TYR A 166 2.23 3.29 -4.87
C TYR A 166 2.04 2.45 -6.13
N LEU A 167 1.04 1.59 -6.16
CA LEU A 167 0.73 0.75 -7.30
C LEU A 167 -0.53 1.25 -8.02
N TRP A 168 -0.53 1.11 -9.34
CA TRP A 168 -1.65 1.44 -10.23
C TRP A 168 -2.01 0.24 -11.11
N VAL A 169 -3.27 -0.20 -11.07
CA VAL A 169 -3.84 -1.26 -11.91
C VAL A 169 -4.85 -0.64 -12.86
N PRO A 170 -4.45 -0.30 -14.11
CA PRO A 170 -5.28 0.49 -15.02
C PRO A 170 -6.54 -0.24 -15.48
N SER A 171 -6.49 -1.56 -15.70
CA SER A 171 -7.64 -2.34 -16.15
C SER A 171 -8.80 -2.32 -15.16
N GLN A 172 -8.50 -2.22 -13.86
CA GLN A 172 -9.48 -2.15 -12.77
C GLN A 172 -9.62 -0.73 -12.20
N LYS A 173 -8.79 0.23 -12.66
CA LYS A 173 -8.69 1.60 -12.13
C LYS A 173 -8.50 1.62 -10.60
N VAL A 174 -7.59 0.78 -10.07
CA VAL A 174 -7.29 0.67 -8.65
C VAL A 174 -5.92 1.27 -8.35
N VAL A 175 -5.85 2.14 -7.34
CA VAL A 175 -4.62 2.59 -6.66
C VAL A 175 -4.53 1.88 -5.32
N LEU A 176 -3.33 1.41 -4.94
CA LEU A 176 -3.08 0.73 -3.67
C LEU A 176 -1.61 0.78 -3.27
N GLY A 177 -1.33 0.42 -2.03
CA GLY A 177 0.03 0.35 -1.48
C GLY A 177 0.63 1.73 -1.17
N GLY A 178 1.74 1.71 -0.46
CA GLY A 178 2.44 2.91 -0.01
C GLY A 178 1.79 3.60 1.19
N VAL A 179 2.55 4.50 1.79
CA VAL A 179 2.16 5.25 2.99
C VAL A 179 1.33 6.51 2.68
N ALA A 180 1.24 6.89 1.40
CA ALA A 180 0.73 8.20 1.03
C ALA A 180 -0.76 8.44 1.30
N VAL A 181 -1.57 7.39 1.43
CA VAL A 181 -3.03 7.52 1.61
C VAL A 181 -3.46 6.96 2.95
N THR A 182 -4.10 7.79 3.76
CA THR A 182 -4.66 7.45 5.07
C THR A 182 -6.16 7.76 5.09
N ALA A 183 -6.95 7.03 5.88
CA ALA A 183 -8.36 7.32 6.09
C ALA A 183 -8.86 6.90 7.49
N GLY A 184 -9.87 7.61 8.03
CA GLY A 184 -10.53 7.28 9.29
C GLY A 184 -9.68 7.48 10.55
N MET A 185 -8.47 8.00 10.42
CA MET A 185 -7.54 8.27 11.52
C MET A 185 -6.70 9.52 11.26
N HIS A 186 -6.04 10.03 12.29
CA HIS A 186 -5.06 11.10 12.14
C HIS A 186 -3.86 10.63 11.30
N VAL A 187 -3.41 11.50 10.39
CA VAL A 187 -2.31 11.17 9.45
C VAL A 187 -0.97 11.30 10.16
N TRP A 188 -0.15 10.27 10.06
CA TRP A 188 1.21 10.27 10.56
C TRP A 188 2.10 11.18 9.69
N THR A 189 2.58 12.28 10.26
CA THR A 189 3.45 13.24 9.57
C THR A 189 4.84 13.37 10.18
N ALA A 190 5.20 12.49 11.14
CA ALA A 190 6.49 12.54 11.82
C ALA A 190 7.69 12.31 10.87
N ASP A 191 7.49 11.52 9.81
CA ASP A 191 8.53 11.27 8.79
C ASP A 191 8.57 12.33 7.68
N SER A 192 7.59 13.26 7.65
CA SER A 192 7.51 14.38 6.69
C SER A 192 7.69 15.72 7.42
N GLN A 193 8.91 15.95 7.93
CA GLN A 193 9.19 17.02 8.91
C GLN A 193 9.30 18.42 8.31
N THR A 194 9.45 18.55 6.98
CA THR A 194 9.58 19.87 6.36
C THR A 194 8.33 20.24 5.52
N PRO A 195 8.05 21.54 5.34
CA PRO A 195 6.99 21.98 4.44
C PRO A 195 7.15 21.44 3.01
N GLU A 196 8.39 21.32 2.54
CA GLU A 196 8.73 20.79 1.21
C GLU A 196 8.33 19.32 1.10
N ALA A 197 8.69 18.47 2.08
CA ALA A 197 8.33 17.06 2.10
C ALA A 197 6.81 16.85 2.13
N ARG A 198 6.07 17.67 2.89
CA ARG A 198 4.61 17.61 2.91
C ARG A 198 3.99 18.14 1.61
N SER A 199 4.63 19.13 0.96
CA SER A 199 4.21 19.61 -0.37
C SER A 199 4.43 18.54 -1.45
N GLU A 200 5.55 17.82 -1.43
CA GLU A 200 5.81 16.70 -2.32
C GLU A 200 4.79 15.57 -2.11
N TRP A 201 4.40 15.32 -0.86
CA TRP A 201 3.34 14.38 -0.55
C TRP A 201 2.00 14.80 -1.18
N VAL A 202 1.60 16.06 -1.05
CA VAL A 202 0.39 16.59 -1.71
C VAL A 202 0.48 16.41 -3.23
N GLN A 203 1.64 16.65 -3.86
CA GLN A 203 1.83 16.44 -5.30
C GLN A 203 1.68 14.95 -5.68
N ALA A 204 2.15 14.02 -4.85
CA ALA A 204 1.94 12.59 -5.09
C ALA A 204 0.44 12.23 -5.05
N LEU A 205 -0.32 12.80 -4.11
CA LEU A 205 -1.78 12.64 -4.04
C LEU A 205 -2.49 13.23 -5.27
N ASP A 206 -2.02 14.37 -5.79
CA ASP A 206 -2.56 14.96 -7.02
C ASP A 206 -2.31 14.06 -8.23
N LYS A 207 -1.10 13.49 -8.36
CA LYS A 207 -0.79 12.50 -9.41
C LYS A 207 -1.67 11.25 -9.31
N MET A 208 -1.98 10.79 -8.09
CA MET A 208 -2.95 9.69 -7.91
C MET A 208 -4.35 10.07 -8.40
N ALA A 209 -4.80 11.28 -8.07
CA ALA A 209 -6.10 11.79 -8.50
C ALA A 209 -6.21 11.91 -10.02
N ASP A 210 -5.14 12.34 -10.70
CA ASP A 210 -5.08 12.48 -12.16
C ASP A 210 -5.22 11.14 -12.90
N LEU A 211 -4.90 10.01 -12.26
CA LEU A 211 -5.16 8.68 -12.79
C LEU A 211 -6.66 8.36 -12.87
N LYS A 212 -7.52 9.15 -12.22
CA LYS A 212 -8.98 8.95 -12.12
C LYS A 212 -9.34 7.53 -11.65
N PRO A 213 -8.80 7.09 -10.49
CA PRO A 213 -9.07 5.76 -9.99
C PRO A 213 -10.56 5.59 -9.66
N ALA A 214 -11.08 4.41 -9.93
CA ALA A 214 -12.41 4.02 -9.49
C ALA A 214 -12.41 3.56 -8.02
N ARG A 215 -11.23 3.09 -7.53
CA ARG A 215 -11.02 2.62 -6.17
C ARG A 215 -9.61 2.98 -5.71
N VAL A 216 -9.50 3.43 -4.46
CA VAL A 216 -8.22 3.60 -3.76
C VAL A 216 -8.25 2.76 -2.50
N ILE A 217 -7.26 1.88 -2.32
CA ILE A 217 -7.05 1.12 -1.08
C ILE A 217 -5.98 1.88 -0.29
N PRO A 218 -6.33 2.53 0.82
CA PRO A 218 -5.36 3.30 1.61
C PRO A 218 -4.27 2.40 2.19
N GLY A 219 -3.06 2.93 2.36
CA GLY A 219 -2.00 2.23 3.08
C GLY A 219 -2.36 2.04 4.56
N HIS A 220 -3.03 3.03 5.15
CA HIS A 220 -3.54 2.97 6.52
C HIS A 220 -4.99 3.43 6.56
N TYR A 221 -5.85 2.68 7.26
CA TYR A 221 -7.20 3.16 7.52
C TYR A 221 -7.83 2.49 8.74
N LEU A 222 -8.74 3.21 9.38
CA LEU A 222 -9.63 2.71 10.43
C LEU A 222 -11.10 2.88 10.00
N GLY A 223 -11.95 1.98 10.49
CA GLY A 223 -13.36 1.95 10.10
C GLY A 223 -13.57 1.31 8.72
N ASP A 224 -14.59 1.77 8.01
CA ASP A 224 -14.95 1.23 6.69
C ASP A 224 -13.97 1.66 5.60
N MET A 225 -13.75 0.78 4.63
CA MET A 225 -12.94 1.09 3.45
C MET A 225 -13.58 2.26 2.68
N PRO A 226 -12.83 3.38 2.45
CA PRO A 226 -13.36 4.53 1.72
C PRO A 226 -13.73 4.17 0.27
N GLN A 227 -14.70 4.89 -0.28
CA GLN A 227 -15.13 4.71 -1.65
C GLN A 227 -14.35 5.59 -2.62
N GLY A 228 -14.15 5.11 -3.84
CA GLY A 228 -13.56 5.88 -4.93
C GLY A 228 -12.24 6.54 -4.55
N ILE A 229 -12.21 7.88 -4.61
CA ILE A 229 -11.05 8.75 -4.34
C ILE A 229 -11.12 9.44 -2.96
N GLU A 230 -12.09 9.13 -2.13
CA GLU A 230 -12.35 9.83 -0.86
C GLU A 230 -11.13 9.86 0.06
N ALA A 231 -10.39 8.75 0.17
CA ALA A 231 -9.18 8.68 1.00
C ALA A 231 -8.06 9.64 0.52
N VAL A 232 -7.87 9.78 -0.79
CA VAL A 232 -6.89 10.73 -1.36
C VAL A 232 -7.31 12.16 -1.05
N SER A 233 -8.58 12.49 -1.24
CA SER A 233 -9.13 13.81 -0.96
C SER A 233 -9.03 14.16 0.53
N PHE A 234 -9.34 13.19 1.40
CA PHE A 234 -9.20 13.33 2.85
C PHE A 234 -7.75 13.60 3.26
N THR A 235 -6.80 12.76 2.81
CA THR A 235 -5.39 12.91 3.19
C THR A 235 -4.84 14.26 2.72
N LYS A 236 -5.17 14.68 1.50
CA LYS A 236 -4.77 15.98 0.96
C LYS A 236 -5.35 17.14 1.80
N ALA A 237 -6.63 17.10 2.12
CA ALA A 237 -7.27 18.13 2.96
C ALA A 237 -6.67 18.17 4.37
N TYR A 238 -6.39 17.00 4.96
CA TYR A 238 -5.76 16.89 6.27
C TYR A 238 -4.36 17.52 6.28
N LEU A 239 -3.50 17.20 5.31
CA LEU A 239 -2.17 17.80 5.19
C LEU A 239 -2.23 19.32 5.04
N GLY A 240 -3.17 19.84 4.24
CA GLY A 240 -3.40 21.28 4.12
C GLY A 240 -3.84 21.94 5.43
N GLN A 241 -4.73 21.29 6.19
CA GLN A 241 -5.14 21.78 7.51
C GLN A 241 -3.99 21.69 8.52
N PHE A 242 -3.22 20.60 8.51
CA PHE A 242 -2.07 20.41 9.38
C PHE A 242 -1.01 21.51 9.15
N GLU A 243 -0.65 21.80 7.90
CA GLU A 243 0.29 22.86 7.55
C GLU A 243 -0.20 24.23 8.00
N LYS A 244 -1.48 24.55 7.74
CA LYS A 244 -2.12 25.79 8.21
C LYS A 244 -2.11 25.92 9.72
N THR A 245 -2.23 24.81 10.43
CA THR A 245 -2.21 24.77 11.89
C THR A 245 -0.81 24.97 12.42
N LEU A 246 0.19 24.26 11.85
CA LEU A 246 1.61 24.42 12.20
C LEU A 246 2.09 25.87 12.04
N SER A 247 1.69 26.55 10.97
CA SER A 247 2.12 27.94 10.69
C SER A 247 1.63 28.96 11.75
N LYS A 248 0.64 28.60 12.57
CA LYS A 248 0.01 29.47 13.60
C LYS A 248 0.26 29.03 15.03
N ALA A 249 0.51 27.74 15.24
CA ALA A 249 0.69 27.17 16.55
C ALA A 249 2.05 27.55 17.15
N LYS A 250 2.07 27.73 18.46
CA LYS A 250 3.30 28.03 19.21
C LYS A 250 3.98 26.77 19.76
N ASN A 251 3.27 25.65 19.82
CA ASN A 251 3.73 24.37 20.35
C ASN A 251 2.85 23.21 19.88
N SER A 252 3.32 21.98 20.12
CA SER A 252 2.60 20.76 19.74
C SER A 252 1.20 20.64 20.32
N LYS A 253 1.00 21.09 21.57
CA LYS A 253 -0.31 21.03 22.24
C LYS A 253 -1.38 21.86 21.50
N GLN A 254 -0.98 23.03 20.96
CA GLN A 254 -1.89 23.84 20.14
C GLN A 254 -2.18 23.18 18.80
N VAL A 255 -1.18 22.53 18.16
CA VAL A 255 -1.39 21.78 16.94
C VAL A 255 -2.43 20.66 17.18
N VAL A 256 -2.23 19.85 18.21
CA VAL A 256 -3.15 18.77 18.58
C VAL A 256 -4.57 19.29 18.83
N ALA A 257 -4.70 20.33 19.64
CA ALA A 257 -6.02 20.90 19.99
C ALA A 257 -6.79 21.38 18.75
N GLU A 258 -6.12 22.09 17.84
CA GLU A 258 -6.75 22.60 16.60
C GLU A 258 -7.06 21.47 15.60
N MET A 259 -6.21 20.46 15.51
CA MET A 259 -6.45 19.30 14.62
C MET A 259 -7.59 18.42 15.13
N VAL A 260 -7.65 18.15 16.46
CA VAL A 260 -8.77 17.41 17.06
C VAL A 260 -10.08 18.18 16.92
N LYS A 261 -10.06 19.51 17.04
CA LYS A 261 -11.23 20.36 16.79
C LYS A 261 -11.68 20.30 15.33
N ALA A 262 -10.75 20.27 14.38
CA ALA A 262 -11.06 20.17 12.94
C ALA A 262 -11.55 18.77 12.54
N TYR A 263 -11.08 17.74 13.24
CA TYR A 263 -11.36 16.32 12.95
C TYR A 263 -11.74 15.57 14.23
N PRO A 264 -12.90 15.86 14.84
CA PRO A 264 -13.25 15.36 16.19
C PRO A 264 -13.59 13.87 16.25
N THR A 265 -13.77 13.22 15.10
CA THR A 265 -14.16 11.80 15.01
C THR A 265 -13.02 10.88 14.60
N LEU A 266 -11.83 11.43 14.31
CA LEU A 266 -10.70 10.61 13.91
C LEU A 266 -10.08 9.90 15.11
N SER A 267 -9.74 8.63 14.92
CA SER A 267 -8.89 7.84 15.81
C SER A 267 -7.40 8.17 15.61
N GLY A 268 -6.52 7.57 16.42
CA GLY A 268 -5.06 7.73 16.24
C GLY A 268 -4.52 9.06 16.79
N GLN A 269 -5.10 9.59 17.87
CA GLN A 269 -4.63 10.85 18.48
C GLN A 269 -3.15 10.78 18.90
N GLN A 270 -2.64 9.60 19.29
CA GLN A 270 -1.23 9.40 19.63
C GLN A 270 -0.29 9.66 18.42
N ASP A 271 -0.73 9.30 17.22
CA ASP A 271 0.00 9.56 15.98
C ASP A 271 0.07 11.06 15.68
N LEU A 272 -1.04 11.78 15.93
CA LEU A 272 -1.08 13.22 15.84
C LEU A 272 -0.18 13.89 16.90
N GLU A 273 -0.19 13.42 18.13
CA GLU A 273 0.63 13.97 19.22
C GLU A 273 2.13 13.86 18.91
N LEU A 274 2.58 12.67 18.47
CA LEU A 274 3.96 12.47 18.04
C LEU A 274 4.29 13.34 16.83
N SER A 275 3.44 13.32 15.81
CA SER A 275 3.61 14.13 14.60
C SER A 275 3.70 15.64 14.94
N ALA A 276 2.87 16.12 15.85
CA ALA A 276 2.91 17.51 16.29
C ALA A 276 4.21 17.85 17.02
N GLN A 277 4.65 17.00 17.98
CA GLN A 277 5.92 17.20 18.70
C GLN A 277 7.13 17.26 17.76
N VAL A 278 7.18 16.35 16.78
CA VAL A 278 8.27 16.30 15.80
C VAL A 278 8.25 17.55 14.91
N ASN A 279 7.10 17.89 14.36
CA ASN A 279 6.97 19.01 13.42
C ASN A 279 7.06 20.41 14.07
N THR A 280 6.92 20.51 15.40
CA THR A 280 7.20 21.75 16.16
C THR A 280 8.62 21.80 16.71
N GLY A 281 9.45 20.76 16.50
CA GLY A 281 10.82 20.67 17.00
C GLY A 281 10.94 20.34 18.49
N GLU A 282 9.84 19.94 19.15
CA GLU A 282 9.84 19.56 20.57
C GLU A 282 10.38 18.13 20.78
N ARG A 283 10.45 17.35 19.72
CA ARG A 283 10.97 15.97 19.73
C ARG A 283 11.78 15.68 18.47
N GLN A 284 12.92 15.01 18.66
CA GLN A 284 13.67 14.41 17.56
C GLN A 284 13.10 13.04 17.19
N TRP A 285 13.03 12.76 15.89
CA TRP A 285 12.50 11.53 15.35
C TRP A 285 13.44 10.92 14.31
#